data_1718fd506e994cb1ac8e1364e9c0465b
#
_entry.id   1718fd506e994cb1ac8e1364e9c0465b
#
_cell.length_a   1.000
_cell.length_b   1.000
_cell.length_c   1.000
_cell.angle_alpha   90.00
_cell.angle_beta   90.00
_cell.angle_gamma   90.00
#
_symmetry.space_group_name_H-M   'P 1'
#
loop_
_entity.id
_entity.type
_entity.pdbx_description
1 polymer ?
#
loop_
_entity_poly.entity_id
_entity_poly.type
_entity_poly.pdbx_seq_one_letter_code
_entity_poly.pdbx_strand_id
1 'polypeptide(L)'
;QNCCDFSAALTTRPAPRKKLRPAFSAKEVHTVVDAAAKNPSLSLRDTAMFAVAASLGLRAGDIVRLTLSDIDWIHHEIRFVQNKTGVELHLPLEASVGNAIANYILHERPKTQSPALFVRSRIPFDFMTSTAAGDRLRKYMKLSDVEYTPGDGKGFHSFRRYVASSMINQEVPIDTVKEILGHTQIGSMKAYMRISRDKLAMCALGLDGIEVVQEALL
;
A
#
# COMPACT_ATOMS: atom_id res chain seq x y z
N GLN A 1 -19.37 50.57 -25.36
CA GLN A 1 -19.73 49.20 -25.03
C GLN A 1 -18.80 48.74 -23.92
N ASN A 2 -19.33 48.69 -22.67
CA ASN A 2 -18.56 48.24 -21.52
C ASN A 2 -18.44 46.72 -21.60
N CYS A 3 -17.26 46.25 -21.93
CA CYS A 3 -16.91 44.82 -21.78
C CYS A 3 -16.66 44.59 -20.28
N CYS A 4 -17.58 43.88 -19.61
CA CYS A 4 -17.39 43.51 -18.21
C CYS A 4 -16.21 42.57 -18.11
N ASP A 5 -15.20 42.97 -17.35
CA ASP A 5 -14.04 42.12 -17.05
C ASP A 5 -14.46 41.02 -16.06
N PHE A 6 -14.63 39.82 -16.57
CA PHE A 6 -14.94 38.61 -15.78
C PHE A 6 -13.68 37.90 -15.23
N SER A 7 -12.49 38.50 -15.38
CA SER A 7 -11.23 37.87 -14.95
C SER A 7 -11.24 37.55 -13.44
N ALA A 8 -11.87 38.43 -12.63
CA ALA A 8 -12.01 38.23 -11.19
C ALA A 8 -12.95 37.06 -10.81
N ALA A 9 -13.92 36.71 -11.67
CA ALA A 9 -14.85 35.60 -11.46
C ALA A 9 -14.21 34.24 -11.82
N LEU A 10 -13.13 34.24 -12.59
CA LEU A 10 -12.41 33.04 -13.05
C LEU A 10 -11.24 32.67 -12.15
N THR A 11 -11.01 33.38 -11.04
CA THR A 11 -10.00 32.98 -10.04
C THR A 11 -10.48 31.75 -9.28
N THR A 12 -10.42 30.59 -9.94
CA THR A 12 -10.49 29.32 -9.23
C THR A 12 -9.29 29.25 -8.30
N ARG A 13 -9.55 29.22 -6.98
CA ARG A 13 -8.50 28.94 -5.99
C ARG A 13 -7.75 27.69 -6.43
N PRO A 14 -6.44 27.74 -6.67
CA PRO A 14 -5.69 26.56 -7.05
C PRO A 14 -5.93 25.49 -5.98
N ALA A 15 -6.40 24.32 -6.41
CA ALA A 15 -6.61 23.21 -5.47
C ALA A 15 -5.30 22.97 -4.70
N PRO A 16 -5.35 22.84 -3.38
CA PRO A 16 -4.15 22.66 -2.58
C PRO A 16 -3.35 21.49 -3.14
N ARG A 17 -2.07 21.70 -3.47
CA ARG A 17 -1.19 20.66 -3.98
C ARG A 17 -1.13 19.56 -2.92
N LYS A 18 -1.78 18.43 -3.17
CA LYS A 18 -1.70 17.26 -2.28
C LYS A 18 -0.24 16.84 -2.23
N LYS A 19 0.38 16.96 -1.05
CA LYS A 19 1.73 16.43 -0.83
C LYS A 19 1.73 14.94 -1.16
N LEU A 20 2.71 14.49 -1.95
CA LEU A 20 2.93 13.08 -2.19
C LEU A 20 3.29 12.43 -0.84
N ARG A 21 2.50 11.46 -0.43
CA ARG A 21 2.80 10.69 0.77
C ARG A 21 3.90 9.68 0.44
N PRO A 22 4.89 9.47 1.31
CA PRO A 22 6.00 8.57 1.04
C PRO A 22 5.52 7.12 0.88
N ALA A 23 6.12 6.41 -0.08
CA ALA A 23 6.11 4.96 -0.12
C ALA A 23 7.26 4.42 0.74
N PHE A 24 7.23 3.15 1.11
CA PHE A 24 8.43 2.47 1.58
C PHE A 24 9.37 2.22 0.39
N SER A 25 10.66 2.35 0.60
CA SER A 25 11.67 1.78 -0.29
C SER A 25 11.74 0.26 -0.11
N ALA A 26 12.30 -0.46 -1.09
CA ALA A 26 12.51 -1.90 -0.97
C ALA A 26 13.32 -2.26 0.29
N LYS A 27 14.36 -1.49 0.60
CA LYS A 27 15.18 -1.66 1.81
C LYS A 27 14.35 -1.54 3.08
N GLU A 28 13.50 -0.52 3.19
CA GLU A 28 12.64 -0.33 4.37
C GLU A 28 11.61 -1.46 4.52
N VAL A 29 11.03 -1.94 3.40
CA VAL A 29 10.11 -3.09 3.42
C VAL A 29 10.84 -4.31 3.98
N HIS A 30 11.99 -4.67 3.43
CA HIS A 30 12.79 -5.81 3.90
C HIS A 30 13.18 -5.63 5.37
N THR A 31 13.64 -4.45 5.75
CA THR A 31 14.06 -4.16 7.13
C THR A 31 12.92 -4.35 8.12
N VAL A 32 11.70 -3.88 7.81
CA VAL A 32 10.52 -4.03 8.69
C VAL A 32 10.06 -5.48 8.76
N VAL A 33 9.99 -6.18 7.62
CA VAL A 33 9.56 -7.59 7.57
C VAL A 33 10.59 -8.48 8.26
N ASP A 34 11.86 -8.27 8.00
CA ASP A 34 12.97 -9.00 8.63
C ASP A 34 13.04 -8.76 10.15
N ALA A 35 12.85 -7.53 10.60
CA ALA A 35 12.81 -7.22 12.03
C ALA A 35 11.68 -7.98 12.72
N ALA A 36 10.54 -8.17 12.05
CA ALA A 36 9.44 -8.96 12.54
C ALA A 36 9.76 -10.48 12.55
N ALA A 37 10.46 -10.97 11.52
CA ALA A 37 10.78 -12.39 11.37
C ALA A 37 11.94 -12.87 12.27
N LYS A 38 12.97 -12.03 12.45
CA LYS A 38 14.22 -12.42 13.14
C LYS A 38 14.17 -12.27 14.65
N ASN A 39 13.20 -11.59 15.20
CA ASN A 39 13.12 -11.37 16.64
C ASN A 39 12.13 -12.36 17.29
N PRO A 40 12.59 -13.41 17.98
CA PRO A 40 11.73 -14.43 18.58
C PRO A 40 10.83 -13.88 19.69
N SER A 41 11.13 -12.68 20.22
CA SER A 41 10.28 -11.98 21.19
C SER A 41 9.12 -11.22 20.52
N LEU A 42 9.06 -11.20 19.20
CA LEU A 42 8.05 -10.50 18.44
C LEU A 42 7.01 -11.48 17.87
N SER A 43 5.83 -10.97 17.66
CA SER A 43 4.62 -11.75 17.32
C SER A 43 4.68 -12.33 15.91
N LEU A 44 4.53 -13.64 15.78
CA LEU A 44 4.35 -14.35 14.49
C LEU A 44 3.15 -13.79 13.71
N ARG A 45 2.12 -13.36 14.42
CA ARG A 45 0.98 -12.65 13.83
C ARG A 45 1.42 -11.40 13.08
N ASP A 46 2.25 -10.58 13.73
CA ASP A 46 2.68 -9.30 13.15
C ASP A 46 3.58 -9.56 11.94
N THR A 47 4.43 -10.58 11.99
CA THR A 47 5.24 -11.05 10.85
C THR A 47 4.36 -11.45 9.67
N ALA A 48 3.36 -12.31 9.89
CA ALA A 48 2.44 -12.74 8.85
C ALA A 48 1.64 -11.57 8.27
N MET A 49 1.17 -10.67 9.11
CA MET A 49 0.42 -9.47 8.70
C MET A 49 1.26 -8.53 7.82
N PHE A 50 2.53 -8.33 8.15
CA PHE A 50 3.44 -7.50 7.35
C PHE A 50 3.85 -8.18 6.05
N ALA A 51 4.03 -9.51 6.05
CA ALA A 51 4.29 -10.28 4.83
C ALA A 51 3.12 -10.13 3.84
N VAL A 52 1.87 -10.27 4.30
CA VAL A 52 0.66 -10.02 3.49
C VAL A 52 0.64 -8.60 2.96
N ALA A 53 0.96 -7.60 3.80
CA ALA A 53 0.97 -6.20 3.38
C ALA A 53 2.05 -5.89 2.33
N ALA A 54 3.24 -6.47 2.50
CA ALA A 54 4.40 -6.23 1.65
C ALA A 54 4.29 -6.93 0.29
N SER A 55 3.71 -8.13 0.25
CA SER A 55 3.52 -8.91 -0.98
C SER A 55 2.30 -8.45 -1.77
N LEU A 56 1.14 -8.32 -1.13
CA LEU A 56 -0.13 -8.09 -1.80
C LEU A 56 -0.58 -6.63 -1.80
N GLY A 57 0.05 -5.76 -1.04
CA GLY A 57 -0.32 -4.35 -0.96
C GLY A 57 -1.73 -4.10 -0.42
N LEU A 58 -2.28 -5.00 0.39
CA LEU A 58 -3.63 -4.87 0.93
C LEU A 58 -3.75 -3.67 1.88
N ARG A 59 -4.96 -3.11 1.99
CA ARG A 59 -5.23 -2.07 2.99
C ARG A 59 -5.25 -2.67 4.39
N ALA A 60 -4.80 -1.91 5.39
CA ALA A 60 -4.86 -2.36 6.80
C ALA A 60 -6.25 -2.85 7.20
N GLY A 61 -7.31 -2.15 6.75
CA GLY A 61 -8.69 -2.53 7.04
C GLY A 61 -9.11 -3.85 6.41
N ASP A 62 -8.56 -4.21 5.25
CA ASP A 62 -8.83 -5.49 4.59
C ASP A 62 -8.02 -6.59 5.28
N ILE A 63 -6.73 -6.37 5.57
CA ILE A 63 -5.87 -7.34 6.27
C ILE A 63 -6.45 -7.78 7.62
N VAL A 64 -6.89 -6.82 8.45
CA VAL A 64 -7.43 -7.15 9.78
C VAL A 64 -8.80 -7.83 9.74
N ARG A 65 -9.47 -7.81 8.59
CA ARG A 65 -10.77 -8.47 8.36
C ARG A 65 -10.65 -9.83 7.68
N LEU A 66 -9.45 -10.21 7.22
CA LEU A 66 -9.26 -11.55 6.67
C LEU A 66 -9.70 -12.61 7.68
N THR A 67 -10.35 -13.63 7.16
CA THR A 67 -10.80 -14.80 7.91
C THR A 67 -9.95 -16.01 7.55
N LEU A 68 -10.05 -17.08 8.34
CA LEU A 68 -9.39 -18.35 8.04
C LEU A 68 -9.90 -18.96 6.72
N SER A 69 -11.17 -18.74 6.38
CA SER A 69 -11.79 -19.23 5.15
C SER A 69 -11.38 -18.47 3.90
N ASP A 70 -10.79 -17.28 4.04
CA ASP A 70 -10.30 -16.50 2.89
C ASP A 70 -8.98 -17.06 2.33
N ILE A 71 -8.34 -17.98 3.06
CA ILE A 71 -7.09 -18.62 2.64
C ILE A 71 -7.40 -19.96 1.98
N ASP A 72 -7.23 -20.03 0.67
CA ASP A 72 -7.30 -21.27 -0.08
C ASP A 72 -5.92 -21.91 -0.19
N TRP A 73 -5.64 -22.84 0.72
CA TRP A 73 -4.36 -23.53 0.80
C TRP A 73 -4.13 -24.50 -0.39
N ILE A 74 -5.21 -24.99 -0.99
CA ILE A 74 -5.13 -25.96 -2.10
C ILE A 74 -4.74 -25.26 -3.39
N HIS A 75 -5.40 -24.12 -3.67
CA HIS A 75 -5.14 -23.35 -4.88
C HIS A 75 -4.07 -22.27 -4.71
N HIS A 76 -3.50 -22.13 -3.50
CA HIS A 76 -2.53 -21.09 -3.15
C HIS A 76 -3.04 -19.67 -3.46
N GLU A 77 -4.23 -19.35 -2.94
CA GLU A 77 -4.89 -18.06 -3.15
C GLU A 77 -5.43 -17.47 -1.85
N ILE A 78 -5.53 -16.15 -1.83
CA ILE A 78 -6.33 -15.39 -0.85
C ILE A 78 -7.53 -14.81 -1.58
N ARG A 79 -8.75 -15.18 -1.14
CA ARG A 79 -10.01 -14.74 -1.73
C ARG A 79 -10.80 -13.94 -0.70
N PHE A 80 -11.09 -12.69 -0.97
CA PHE A 80 -11.83 -11.85 -0.04
C PHE A 80 -12.51 -10.68 -0.75
N VAL A 81 -13.52 -10.10 -0.11
CA VAL A 81 -14.20 -8.89 -0.59
C VAL A 81 -13.61 -7.67 0.11
N GLN A 82 -13.11 -6.71 -0.67
CA GLN A 82 -12.57 -5.46 -0.13
C GLN A 82 -13.64 -4.64 0.58
N ASN A 83 -13.39 -4.28 1.84
CA ASN A 83 -14.35 -3.55 2.65
C ASN A 83 -14.72 -2.16 2.10
N LYS A 84 -13.77 -1.46 1.47
CA LYS A 84 -14.00 -0.09 0.97
C LYS A 84 -14.70 -0.04 -0.39
N THR A 85 -14.46 -1.01 -1.25
CA THR A 85 -14.88 -0.98 -2.66
C THR A 85 -15.92 -2.02 -3.00
N GLY A 86 -16.11 -3.03 -2.14
CA GLY A 86 -16.97 -4.18 -2.41
C GLY A 86 -16.46 -5.11 -3.52
N VAL A 87 -15.24 -4.89 -4.01
CA VAL A 87 -14.64 -5.70 -5.06
C VAL A 87 -14.13 -6.99 -4.46
N GLU A 88 -14.53 -8.12 -5.03
CA GLU A 88 -13.94 -9.41 -4.74
C GLU A 88 -12.57 -9.53 -5.40
N LEU A 89 -11.58 -9.98 -4.64
CA LEU A 89 -10.22 -10.18 -5.12
C LEU A 89 -9.79 -11.62 -4.90
N HIS A 90 -9.14 -12.17 -5.91
CA HIS A 90 -8.42 -13.44 -5.89
C HIS A 90 -6.95 -13.13 -6.14
N LEU A 91 -6.14 -13.28 -5.10
CA LEU A 91 -4.72 -12.93 -5.16
C LEU A 91 -3.87 -14.17 -4.89
N PRO A 92 -2.72 -14.33 -5.59
CA PRO A 92 -1.85 -15.46 -5.35
C PRO A 92 -1.27 -15.42 -3.94
N LEU A 93 -1.28 -16.55 -3.25
CA LEU A 93 -0.64 -16.75 -1.96
C LEU A 93 0.78 -17.28 -2.19
N GLU A 94 1.75 -16.39 -2.20
CA GLU A 94 3.16 -16.76 -2.29
C GLU A 94 3.58 -17.65 -1.12
N ALA A 95 4.45 -18.63 -1.36
CA ALA A 95 4.88 -19.61 -0.36
C ALA A 95 5.45 -18.96 0.92
N SER A 96 6.21 -17.89 0.78
CA SER A 96 6.77 -17.13 1.90
C SER A 96 5.68 -16.55 2.81
N VAL A 97 4.62 -16.00 2.21
CA VAL A 97 3.46 -15.43 2.90
C VAL A 97 2.62 -16.52 3.53
N GLY A 98 2.35 -17.60 2.77
CA GLY A 98 1.62 -18.78 3.25
C GLY A 98 2.30 -19.41 4.46
N ASN A 99 3.61 -19.59 4.42
CA ASN A 99 4.39 -20.14 5.54
C ASN A 99 4.33 -19.22 6.77
N ALA A 100 4.40 -17.91 6.60
CA ALA A 100 4.27 -16.97 7.72
C ALA A 100 2.88 -17.03 8.36
N ILE A 101 1.81 -17.13 7.56
CA ILE A 101 0.44 -17.29 8.04
C ILE A 101 0.29 -18.63 8.77
N ALA A 102 0.76 -19.73 8.18
CA ALA A 102 0.68 -21.06 8.78
C ALA A 102 1.43 -21.12 10.12
N ASN A 103 2.64 -20.53 10.17
CA ASN A 103 3.43 -20.48 11.39
C ASN A 103 2.70 -19.73 12.51
N TYR A 104 2.06 -18.59 12.19
CA TYR A 104 1.23 -17.88 13.16
C TYR A 104 0.04 -18.72 13.63
N ILE A 105 -0.69 -19.36 12.72
CA ILE A 105 -1.87 -20.16 13.06
C ILE A 105 -1.49 -21.33 13.98
N LEU A 106 -0.39 -22.01 13.69
CA LEU A 106 0.02 -23.21 14.40
C LEU A 106 0.65 -22.93 15.76
N HIS A 107 1.36 -21.82 15.91
CA HIS A 107 2.24 -21.61 17.07
C HIS A 107 1.85 -20.43 17.97
N GLU A 108 1.10 -19.44 17.48
CA GLU A 108 0.79 -18.24 18.27
C GLU A 108 -0.71 -17.92 18.34
N ARG A 109 -1.49 -18.27 17.31
CA ARG A 109 -2.90 -17.89 17.28
C ARG A 109 -3.65 -18.51 18.44
N PRO A 110 -4.28 -17.69 19.32
CA PRO A 110 -5.07 -18.23 20.42
C PRO A 110 -6.22 -19.12 19.93
N LYS A 111 -6.55 -20.14 20.71
CA LYS A 111 -7.77 -20.95 20.46
C LYS A 111 -8.99 -20.06 20.70
N THR A 112 -9.78 -19.82 19.67
CA THR A 112 -10.97 -18.97 19.68
C THR A 112 -11.97 -19.42 18.64
N GLN A 113 -13.26 -19.13 18.85
CA GLN A 113 -14.32 -19.34 17.88
C GLN A 113 -14.39 -18.22 16.82
N SER A 114 -13.60 -17.15 16.98
CA SER A 114 -13.55 -16.07 16.00
C SER A 114 -13.04 -16.59 14.66
N PRO A 115 -13.72 -16.27 13.54
CA PRO A 115 -13.26 -16.64 12.20
C PRO A 115 -12.05 -15.82 11.75
N ALA A 116 -11.72 -14.73 12.48
CA ALA A 116 -10.64 -13.81 12.11
C ALA A 116 -9.31 -14.55 11.93
N LEU A 117 -8.61 -14.29 10.82
CA LEU A 117 -7.25 -14.77 10.63
C LEU A 117 -6.33 -14.14 11.68
N PHE A 118 -6.31 -12.83 11.77
CA PHE A 118 -5.50 -12.08 12.72
C PHE A 118 -6.33 -11.60 13.91
N VAL A 119 -6.09 -12.19 15.08
CA VAL A 119 -6.82 -11.86 16.31
C VAL A 119 -6.01 -10.98 17.26
N ARG A 120 -6.72 -10.29 18.15
CA ARG A 120 -6.11 -9.51 19.23
C ARG A 120 -5.33 -10.40 20.18
N SER A 121 -4.26 -9.88 20.82
CA SER A 121 -3.46 -10.62 21.79
C SER A 121 -4.11 -10.70 23.17
N ARG A 122 -5.28 -10.07 23.37
CA ARG A 122 -6.00 -10.01 24.65
C ARG A 122 -7.46 -10.35 24.42
N ILE A 123 -8.09 -10.93 25.43
CA ILE A 123 -9.51 -11.26 25.45
C ILE A 123 -10.37 -10.00 25.28
N PRO A 124 -11.44 -10.07 24.50
CA PRO A 124 -11.84 -11.20 23.65
C PRO A 124 -10.91 -11.35 22.43
N PHE A 125 -10.52 -12.61 22.11
CA PHE A 125 -9.69 -12.93 20.94
C PHE A 125 -10.53 -12.86 19.67
N ASP A 126 -10.70 -11.64 19.15
CA ASP A 126 -11.51 -11.34 17.99
C ASP A 126 -10.74 -10.44 17.02
N PHE A 127 -11.39 -9.97 15.93
CA PHE A 127 -10.78 -9.11 14.93
C PHE A 127 -9.95 -7.97 15.53
N MET A 128 -8.80 -7.73 14.93
CA MET A 128 -8.01 -6.54 15.21
C MET A 128 -8.64 -5.30 14.59
N THR A 129 -8.31 -4.12 15.11
CA THR A 129 -8.60 -2.86 14.43
C THR A 129 -7.44 -2.45 13.52
N SER A 130 -7.74 -1.72 12.45
CA SER A 130 -6.71 -1.16 11.56
C SER A 130 -5.77 -0.19 12.30
N THR A 131 -6.27 0.49 13.35
CA THR A 131 -5.46 1.34 14.22
C THR A 131 -4.44 0.50 14.99
N ALA A 132 -4.87 -0.61 15.61
CA ALA A 132 -3.97 -1.51 16.32
C ALA A 132 -2.89 -2.09 15.40
N ALA A 133 -3.25 -2.49 14.17
CA ALA A 133 -2.28 -2.92 13.17
C ALA A 133 -1.27 -1.80 12.83
N GLY A 134 -1.74 -0.57 12.68
CA GLY A 134 -0.88 0.61 12.47
C GLY A 134 0.08 0.87 13.62
N ASP A 135 -0.39 0.71 14.88
CA ASP A 135 0.46 0.86 16.08
C ASP A 135 1.56 -0.20 16.11
N ARG A 136 1.23 -1.44 15.73
CA ARG A 136 2.24 -2.50 15.61
C ARG A 136 3.28 -2.12 14.57
N LEU A 137 2.88 -1.72 13.38
CA LEU A 137 3.82 -1.31 12.33
C LEU A 137 4.75 -0.17 12.81
N ARG A 138 4.20 0.84 13.49
CA ARG A 138 5.01 1.94 14.06
C ARG A 138 6.05 1.43 15.06
N LYS A 139 5.66 0.48 15.92
CA LYS A 139 6.60 -0.16 16.85
C LYS A 139 7.76 -0.82 16.10
N TYR A 140 7.46 -1.58 15.04
CA TYR A 140 8.50 -2.27 14.28
C TYR A 140 9.38 -1.31 13.46
N MET A 141 8.83 -0.25 12.88
CA MET A 141 9.63 0.80 12.25
C MET A 141 10.65 1.40 13.22
N LYS A 142 10.20 1.69 14.46
CA LYS A 142 11.10 2.21 15.49
C LYS A 142 12.19 1.21 15.91
N LEU A 143 11.88 -0.08 15.98
CA LEU A 143 12.83 -1.14 16.33
C LEU A 143 13.84 -1.44 15.22
N SER A 144 13.51 -1.11 13.98
CA SER A 144 14.32 -1.37 12.79
C SER A 144 15.00 -0.12 12.23
N ASP A 145 15.02 0.98 13.00
CA ASP A 145 15.61 2.27 12.60
C ASP A 145 15.07 2.79 11.25
N VAL A 146 13.85 2.42 10.90
CA VAL A 146 13.15 3.02 9.77
C VAL A 146 12.61 4.38 10.16
N GLU A 147 13.09 5.42 9.52
CA GLU A 147 12.68 6.79 9.79
C GLU A 147 11.15 6.95 9.72
N TYR A 148 10.58 7.43 10.80
CA TYR A 148 9.17 7.72 10.94
C TYR A 148 8.96 9.03 11.69
N THR A 149 8.23 9.93 11.06
CA THR A 149 7.77 11.17 11.68
C THR A 149 6.24 11.15 11.78
N PRO A 150 5.65 11.44 12.96
CA PRO A 150 4.18 11.52 13.08
C PRO A 150 3.60 12.46 12.03
N GLY A 151 2.63 11.96 11.24
CA GLY A 151 1.99 12.74 10.19
C GLY A 151 2.65 12.69 8.82
N ASP A 152 3.81 12.05 8.65
CA ASP A 152 4.49 11.87 7.35
C ASP A 152 3.69 10.99 6.37
N GLY A 153 2.75 10.20 6.90
CA GLY A 153 1.92 9.30 6.12
C GLY A 153 2.52 7.93 5.87
N LYS A 154 3.67 7.61 6.50
CA LYS A 154 4.19 6.24 6.53
C LYS A 154 3.27 5.34 7.37
N GLY A 155 2.89 4.19 6.83
CA GLY A 155 1.98 3.24 7.45
C GLY A 155 1.65 2.09 6.49
N PHE A 156 0.62 1.31 6.75
CA PHE A 156 0.21 0.22 5.84
C PHE A 156 -0.02 0.68 4.39
N HIS A 157 -0.50 1.90 4.18
CA HIS A 157 -0.59 2.47 2.85
C HIS A 157 0.75 2.67 2.14
N SER A 158 1.87 2.68 2.87
CA SER A 158 3.20 2.76 2.26
C SER A 158 3.62 1.43 1.65
N PHE A 159 3.23 0.29 2.24
CA PHE A 159 3.37 -1.02 1.58
C PHE A 159 2.61 -1.07 0.26
N ARG A 160 1.35 -0.64 0.27
CA ARG A 160 0.53 -0.60 -0.94
C ARG A 160 1.11 0.31 -2.01
N ARG A 161 1.66 1.46 -1.63
CA ARG A 161 2.38 2.35 -2.56
C ARG A 161 3.65 1.69 -3.11
N TYR A 162 4.39 1.00 -2.25
CA TYR A 162 5.55 0.23 -2.65
C TYR A 162 5.19 -0.84 -3.69
N VAL A 163 4.20 -1.69 -3.42
CA VAL A 163 3.74 -2.75 -4.34
C VAL A 163 3.28 -2.14 -5.67
N ALA A 164 2.45 -1.09 -5.64
CA ALA A 164 2.00 -0.40 -6.84
C ALA A 164 3.17 0.16 -7.67
N SER A 165 4.12 0.81 -7.01
CA SER A 165 5.30 1.40 -7.68
C SER A 165 6.22 0.31 -8.24
N SER A 166 6.39 -0.81 -7.51
CA SER A 166 7.18 -1.96 -7.97
C SER A 166 6.59 -2.57 -9.24
N MET A 167 5.27 -2.79 -9.28
CA MET A 167 4.58 -3.30 -10.47
C MET A 167 4.73 -2.35 -11.67
N ILE A 168 4.56 -1.04 -11.46
CA ILE A 168 4.74 -0.04 -12.52
C ILE A 168 6.19 -0.01 -13.02
N ASN A 169 7.16 -0.15 -12.14
CA ASN A 169 8.57 -0.21 -12.51
C ASN A 169 8.93 -1.48 -13.30
N GLN A 170 8.20 -2.57 -13.05
CA GLN A 170 8.29 -3.82 -13.81
C GLN A 170 7.42 -3.82 -15.07
N GLU A 171 6.91 -2.66 -15.48
CA GLU A 171 6.13 -2.48 -16.71
C GLU A 171 4.78 -3.21 -16.74
N VAL A 172 4.26 -3.60 -15.57
CA VAL A 172 2.91 -4.16 -15.48
C VAL A 172 1.90 -3.10 -15.94
N PRO A 173 0.97 -3.43 -16.85
CA PRO A 173 -0.03 -2.49 -17.30
C PRO A 173 -0.83 -1.86 -16.17
N ILE A 174 -1.09 -0.56 -16.26
CA ILE A 174 -1.75 0.21 -15.19
C ILE A 174 -3.12 -0.35 -14.83
N ASP A 175 -3.86 -0.85 -15.82
CA ASP A 175 -5.18 -1.45 -15.59
C ASP A 175 -5.06 -2.74 -14.76
N THR A 176 -4.05 -3.58 -15.04
CA THR A 176 -3.74 -4.77 -14.24
C THR A 176 -3.37 -4.40 -12.81
N VAL A 177 -2.52 -3.38 -12.61
CA VAL A 177 -2.17 -2.88 -11.27
C VAL A 177 -3.43 -2.38 -10.54
N LYS A 178 -4.33 -1.74 -11.26
CA LYS A 178 -5.61 -1.26 -10.73
C LYS A 178 -6.52 -2.39 -10.28
N GLU A 179 -6.62 -3.47 -11.06
CA GLU A 179 -7.39 -4.68 -10.73
C GLU A 179 -6.81 -5.38 -9.50
N ILE A 180 -5.52 -5.70 -9.50
CA ILE A 180 -4.82 -6.36 -8.38
C ILE A 180 -5.02 -5.58 -7.07
N LEU A 181 -4.94 -4.27 -7.13
CA LEU A 181 -5.13 -3.43 -5.96
C LEU A 181 -6.62 -3.14 -5.65
N GLY A 182 -7.56 -3.51 -6.51
CA GLY A 182 -8.99 -3.21 -6.35
C GLY A 182 -9.26 -1.70 -6.31
N HIS A 183 -8.70 -0.95 -7.26
CA HIS A 183 -8.97 0.48 -7.44
C HIS A 183 -10.12 0.69 -8.40
N THR A 184 -11.23 1.27 -7.93
CA THR A 184 -12.40 1.60 -8.77
C THR A 184 -12.22 2.87 -9.61
N GLN A 185 -11.27 3.74 -9.24
CA GLN A 185 -11.06 5.03 -9.92
C GLN A 185 -9.61 5.19 -10.40
N ILE A 186 -9.44 5.59 -11.67
CA ILE A 186 -8.13 5.92 -12.28
C ILE A 186 -7.43 7.07 -11.54
N GLY A 187 -8.20 8.01 -10.97
CA GLY A 187 -7.64 9.11 -10.18
C GLY A 187 -6.76 8.67 -9.00
N SER A 188 -7.00 7.46 -8.48
CA SER A 188 -6.18 6.86 -7.40
C SER A 188 -4.78 6.50 -7.87
N MET A 189 -4.59 6.23 -9.18
CA MET A 189 -3.31 5.84 -9.77
C MET A 189 -2.40 7.04 -10.08
N LYS A 190 -2.95 8.25 -10.20
CA LYS A 190 -2.16 9.47 -10.51
C LYS A 190 -0.99 9.71 -9.54
N ALA A 191 -1.15 9.31 -8.27
CA ALA A 191 -0.08 9.43 -7.28
C ALA A 191 1.10 8.49 -7.57
N TYR A 192 0.85 7.31 -8.14
CA TYR A 192 1.87 6.32 -8.47
C TYR A 192 2.56 6.64 -9.81
N MET A 193 1.81 7.16 -10.79
CA MET A 193 2.36 7.58 -12.09
C MET A 193 3.36 8.73 -11.97
N ARG A 194 3.20 9.61 -10.96
CA ARG A 194 4.15 10.70 -10.70
C ARG A 194 5.51 10.26 -10.16
N ILE A 195 5.61 9.03 -9.67
CA ILE A 195 6.86 8.49 -9.10
C ILE A 195 7.84 8.08 -10.20
N SER A 196 7.37 7.82 -11.41
CA SER A 196 8.21 7.45 -12.55
C SER A 196 8.65 8.67 -13.39
N ARG A 197 9.24 9.69 -12.74
CA ARG A 197 9.80 10.86 -13.44
C ARG A 197 10.84 10.47 -14.49
N ASP A 198 11.66 9.48 -14.19
CA ASP A 198 12.73 9.04 -15.07
C ASP A 198 12.15 8.39 -16.36
N LYS A 199 11.06 7.65 -16.23
CA LYS A 199 10.35 7.09 -17.41
C LYS A 199 9.63 8.16 -18.21
N LEU A 200 9.09 9.20 -17.57
CA LEU A 200 8.52 10.37 -18.28
C LEU A 200 9.60 11.14 -19.04
N ALA A 201 10.79 11.27 -18.47
CA ALA A 201 11.92 11.89 -19.15
C ALA A 201 12.38 11.07 -20.37
N MET A 202 12.33 9.74 -20.30
CA MET A 202 12.61 8.85 -21.44
C MET A 202 11.54 8.91 -22.54
N CYS A 203 10.30 9.28 -22.21
CA CYS A 203 9.21 9.47 -23.18
C CYS A 203 9.16 10.91 -23.72
N ALA A 204 9.93 11.84 -23.15
CA ALA A 204 10.04 13.17 -23.68
C ALA A 204 10.74 13.09 -25.05
N LEU A 205 10.04 13.53 -26.09
CA LEU A 205 10.65 13.69 -27.41
C LEU A 205 11.85 14.63 -27.24
N GLY A 206 13.02 14.17 -27.64
CA GLY A 206 14.21 15.01 -27.66
C GLY A 206 13.90 16.24 -28.50
N LEU A 207 14.11 17.40 -27.92
CA LEU A 207 13.99 18.69 -28.62
C LEU A 207 15.29 19.02 -29.38
N ASP A 208 16.09 18.01 -29.69
CA ASP A 208 17.34 18.16 -30.41
C ASP A 208 17.04 18.71 -31.81
N GLY A 209 17.47 19.95 -32.07
CA GLY A 209 17.26 20.65 -33.33
C GLY A 209 16.08 21.64 -33.35
N ILE A 210 15.38 21.84 -32.22
CA ILE A 210 14.41 22.93 -32.10
C ILE A 210 15.09 24.13 -31.43
N GLU A 211 15.36 25.18 -32.22
CA GLU A 211 15.81 26.47 -31.65
C GLU A 211 14.68 27.10 -30.85
N VAL A 212 14.89 27.25 -29.55
CA VAL A 212 13.98 27.99 -28.68
C VAL A 212 14.20 29.49 -28.89
N VAL A 213 13.30 30.15 -29.59
CA VAL A 213 13.30 31.61 -29.72
C VAL A 213 12.85 32.19 -28.38
N GLN A 214 13.73 32.89 -27.70
CA GLN A 214 13.54 33.47 -26.34
C GLN A 214 12.37 34.49 -26.27
N GLU A 215 11.93 35.04 -27.38
CA GLU A 215 10.85 36.04 -27.44
C GLU A 215 9.43 35.43 -27.24
N ALA A 216 9.27 34.13 -27.18
CA ALA A 216 7.98 33.49 -26.98
C ALA A 216 7.65 33.20 -25.50
N LEU A 217 8.48 33.65 -24.54
CA LEU A 217 8.34 33.38 -23.10
C LEU A 217 8.09 34.64 -22.26
N LEU A 218 7.73 35.78 -22.87
CA LEU A 218 7.34 37.01 -22.20
C LEU A 218 5.84 37.23 -22.22
#